data_2f1b19f2c7d2d8c611c4e370a48b3b13
#
_entry.id   2f1b19f2c7d2d8c611c4e370a48b3b13
#
_cell.length_a   1.000
_cell.length_b   1.000
_cell.length_c   1.000
_cell.angle_alpha   90.00
_cell.angle_beta   90.00
_cell.angle_gamma   90.00
#
_symmetry.space_group_name_H-M   'P 1'
#
loop_
_entity.id
_entity.type
_entity.pdbx_description
1 polymer ?
#
loop_
_entity_poly.entity_id
_entity_poly.type
_entity_poly.pdbx_seq_one_letter_code
_entity_poly.pdbx_strand_id
1 'polypeptide(L)' 'MENCEFWEVMNRCLSALPERVASVFALREMDGMSSDDICGALGLSTNNFWVIMHRARMQLRRCIEIKWFKHPI' A
#
# COMPACT_ATOMS: atom_id res chain seq x y z
N MET A 1 -0.46 -21.70 -7.25
CA MET A 1 -0.49 -20.66 -8.26
C MET A 1 0.53 -19.59 -7.95
N GLU A 2 1.08 -19.06 -8.99
CA GLU A 2 2.03 -17.97 -8.83
C GLU A 2 1.42 -16.77 -8.10
N ASN A 3 0.11 -16.65 -8.15
CA ASN A 3 -0.56 -15.54 -7.47
C ASN A 3 -0.37 -15.61 -5.97
N CYS A 4 -0.30 -16.82 -5.40
CA CYS A 4 -0.09 -16.95 -3.97
C CYS A 4 1.25 -16.40 -3.54
N GLU A 5 2.29 -16.67 -4.33
CA GLU A 5 3.61 -16.16 -4.02
C GLU A 5 3.65 -14.65 -4.09
N PHE A 6 3.01 -14.09 -5.12
CA PHE A 6 2.97 -12.64 -5.25
C PHE A 6 2.26 -12.01 -4.07
N TRP A 7 1.14 -12.58 -3.64
CA TRP A 7 0.40 -12.04 -2.52
C TRP A 7 1.17 -12.15 -1.21
N GLU A 8 1.98 -13.18 -1.06
CA GLU A 8 2.84 -13.27 0.10
C GLU A 8 3.85 -12.14 0.13
N VAL A 9 4.46 -11.85 -1.01
CA VAL A 9 5.39 -10.74 -1.11
C VAL A 9 4.66 -9.43 -0.85
N MET A 10 3.48 -9.26 -1.43
CA MET A 10 2.70 -8.05 -1.23
C MET A 10 2.37 -7.84 0.25
N ASN A 11 1.95 -8.93 0.93
CA ASN A 11 1.62 -8.83 2.34
C ASN A 11 2.83 -8.44 3.18
N ARG A 12 3.99 -8.97 2.85
CA ARG A 12 5.20 -8.59 3.57
C ARG A 12 5.52 -7.12 3.36
N CYS A 13 5.36 -6.66 2.13
CA CYS A 13 5.62 -5.27 1.82
C CYS A 13 4.61 -4.35 2.51
N LEU A 14 3.36 -4.77 2.55
CA LEU A 14 2.34 -4.00 3.26
C LEU A 14 2.66 -3.93 4.76
N SER A 15 3.13 -5.04 5.32
CA SER A 15 3.47 -5.07 6.74
C SER A 15 4.65 -4.17 7.07
N ALA A 16 5.49 -3.89 6.09
CA ALA A 16 6.64 -3.01 6.30
C ALA A 16 6.26 -1.54 6.31
N LEU A 17 5.06 -1.21 5.85
CA LEU A 17 4.60 0.18 5.86
C LEU A 17 4.26 0.62 7.27
N PRO A 18 4.42 1.92 7.58
CA PRO A 18 3.87 2.44 8.82
C PRO A 18 2.40 2.11 8.92
N GLU A 19 1.94 1.87 10.13
CA GLU A 19 0.57 1.40 10.33
C GLU A 19 -0.46 2.31 9.68
N ARG A 20 -0.28 3.62 9.84
CA ARG A 20 -1.24 4.56 9.28
C ARG A 20 -1.24 4.51 7.76
N VAL A 21 -0.07 4.43 7.17
CA VAL A 21 0.04 4.36 5.72
C VAL A 21 -0.58 3.07 5.20
N ALA A 22 -0.31 1.97 5.87
CA ALA A 22 -0.87 0.69 5.47
C ALA A 22 -2.39 0.69 5.58
N SER A 23 -2.92 1.30 6.63
CA SER A 23 -4.37 1.35 6.82
C SER A 23 -5.05 2.14 5.71
N VAL A 24 -4.51 3.32 5.39
CA VAL A 24 -5.09 4.15 4.35
C VAL A 24 -5.04 3.43 3.01
N PHE A 25 -3.91 2.81 2.71
CA PHE A 25 -3.75 2.12 1.44
C PHE A 25 -4.73 0.95 1.34
N ALA A 26 -4.87 0.18 2.43
CA ALA A 26 -5.78 -0.96 2.42
C ALA A 26 -7.22 -0.52 2.24
N LEU A 27 -7.64 0.53 2.91
CA LEU A 27 -9.02 1.01 2.79
C LEU A 27 -9.31 1.45 1.35
N ARG A 28 -8.34 2.10 0.73
CA ARG A 28 -8.53 2.60 -0.62
C ARG A 28 -8.48 1.50 -1.67
N GLU A 29 -7.49 0.62 -1.56
CA GLU A 29 -7.24 -0.36 -2.61
C GLU A 29 -7.97 -1.67 -2.40
N MET A 30 -8.14 -2.08 -1.15
CA MET A 30 -8.75 -3.37 -0.88
C MET A 30 -10.22 -3.25 -0.59
N ASP A 31 -10.61 -2.27 0.21
CA ASP A 31 -12.01 -2.08 0.55
C ASP A 31 -12.75 -1.22 -0.46
N GLY A 32 -12.01 -0.52 -1.31
CA GLY A 32 -12.65 0.30 -2.33
C GLY A 32 -13.31 1.55 -1.82
N MET A 33 -12.95 2.00 -0.62
CA MET A 33 -13.54 3.22 -0.08
C MET A 33 -13.10 4.43 -0.89
N SER A 34 -13.99 5.40 -1.00
CA SER A 34 -13.64 6.64 -1.68
C SER A 34 -12.65 7.44 -0.84
N SER A 35 -11.89 8.31 -1.51
CA SER A 35 -10.95 9.16 -0.79
C SER A 35 -11.67 10.05 0.22
N ASP A 36 -12.87 10.53 -0.13
CA ASP A 36 -13.64 11.37 0.80
C ASP A 36 -14.00 10.59 2.05
N ASP A 37 -14.45 9.35 1.88
CA ASP A 37 -14.84 8.53 3.02
C ASP A 37 -13.64 8.25 3.92
N ILE A 38 -12.50 7.94 3.32
CA ILE A 38 -11.29 7.68 4.10
C ILE A 38 -10.85 8.92 4.84
N CYS A 39 -10.85 10.05 4.18
CA CYS A 39 -10.48 11.32 4.83
C CYS A 39 -11.40 11.63 6.00
N GLY A 40 -12.69 11.41 5.81
CA GLY A 40 -13.64 11.65 6.88
C GLY A 40 -13.46 10.71 8.05
N ALA A 41 -13.24 9.44 7.75
CA ALA A 41 -13.12 8.43 8.81
C ALA A 41 -11.84 8.60 9.63
N LEU A 42 -10.76 9.02 8.99
CA LEU A 42 -9.46 9.10 9.65
C LEU A 42 -9.04 10.52 9.98
N GLY A 43 -9.87 11.51 9.68
CA GLY A 43 -9.53 12.89 9.99
C GLY A 43 -8.39 13.40 9.15
N LEU A 44 -8.32 13.01 7.89
CA LEU A 44 -7.24 13.43 7.00
C LEU A 44 -7.72 14.52 6.07
N SER A 45 -6.82 15.43 5.72
CA SER A 45 -7.07 16.33 4.61
C SER A 45 -6.86 15.60 3.30
N THR A 46 -7.45 16.13 2.23
CA THR A 46 -7.27 15.54 0.91
C THR A 46 -5.80 15.48 0.52
N ASN A 47 -5.06 16.56 0.80
CA ASN A 47 -3.64 16.57 0.49
C ASN A 47 -2.88 15.49 1.24
N ASN A 48 -3.16 15.35 2.54
CA ASN A 48 -2.50 14.31 3.33
C ASN A 48 -2.83 12.92 2.81
N PHE A 49 -4.08 12.72 2.42
CA PHE A 49 -4.48 11.44 1.87
C PHE A 49 -3.63 11.08 0.66
N TRP A 50 -3.48 12.01 -0.27
CA TRP A 50 -2.73 11.71 -1.48
C TRP A 50 -1.24 11.55 -1.23
N VAL A 51 -0.69 12.31 -0.26
CA VAL A 51 0.70 12.12 0.15
C VAL A 51 0.90 10.73 0.71
N ILE A 52 0.00 10.28 1.56
CA ILE A 52 0.10 8.95 2.15
C ILE A 52 -0.01 7.88 1.07
N MET A 53 -0.94 8.03 0.15
CA MET A 53 -1.11 7.08 -0.94
C MET A 53 0.14 7.02 -1.81
N HIS A 54 0.71 8.17 -2.11
CA HIS A 54 1.92 8.22 -2.91
C HIS A 54 3.07 7.49 -2.21
N ARG A 55 3.24 7.76 -0.92
CA ARG A 55 4.30 7.09 -0.16
C ARG A 55 4.09 5.59 -0.13
N ALA A 56 2.85 5.16 0.07
CA ALA A 56 2.54 3.74 0.10
C ALA A 56 2.92 3.09 -1.22
N ARG A 57 2.52 3.70 -2.32
CA ARG A 57 2.81 3.14 -3.63
C ARG A 57 4.31 3.08 -3.90
N MET A 58 5.02 4.13 -3.53
CA MET A 58 6.47 4.16 -3.76
C MET A 58 7.18 3.10 -2.94
N GLN A 59 6.80 2.97 -1.67
CA GLN A 59 7.43 1.98 -0.81
C GLN A 59 7.08 0.56 -1.23
N LEU A 60 5.83 0.34 -1.60
CA LEU A 60 5.43 -0.97 -2.06
C LEU A 60 6.15 -1.33 -3.36
N ARG A 61 6.23 -0.39 -4.28
CA ARG A 61 6.90 -0.63 -5.54
C ARG A 61 8.36 -1.02 -5.30
N ARG A 62 9.05 -0.27 -4.45
CA ARG A 62 10.43 -0.57 -4.15
C ARG A 62 10.58 -1.93 -3.48
N CYS A 63 9.70 -2.22 -2.53
CA CYS A 63 9.74 -3.49 -1.83
C CYS A 63 9.50 -4.65 -2.78
N ILE A 64 8.51 -4.51 -3.65
CA ILE A 64 8.17 -5.57 -4.59
C ILE A 64 9.30 -5.75 -5.59
N GLU A 65 9.91 -4.67 -6.05
CA GLU A 65 11.02 -4.79 -6.98
C GLU A 65 12.18 -5.55 -6.36
N ILE A 66 12.45 -5.28 -5.10
CA ILE A 66 13.56 -5.95 -4.43
C ILE A 66 13.24 -7.42 -4.19
N LYS A 67 12.03 -7.71 -3.73
CA LYS A 67 11.70 -9.07 -3.30
C LYS A 67 11.14 -9.94 -4.42
N TRP A 68 10.51 -9.34 -5.41
CA TRP A 68 9.87 -10.11 -6.47
C TRP A 68 10.64 -10.05 -7.76
N PHE A 69 11.07 -8.87 -8.17
CA PHE A 69 11.72 -8.69 -9.45
C PHE A 69 13.23 -8.68 -9.37
N LYS A 70 13.76 -8.71 -8.17
CA LYS A 70 15.21 -8.74 -8.03
C LYS A 70 15.70 -10.12 -8.37
N HIS A 71 16.16 -10.28 -9.57
CA HIS A 71 16.72 -11.52 -10.00
C HIS A 71 18.14 -11.31 -10.43
N PRO A 72 19.01 -12.19 -10.03
CA PRO A 72 20.39 -12.11 -10.52
C PRO A 72 20.48 -12.37 -11.99
N ILE A 73 19.53 -12.91 -12.56
CA ILE A 73 19.53 -13.17 -13.99
C ILE A 73 20.85 -13.61 -14.55
#